data_9d98c5d2bb24c7bb72df09499fc6175c
#
_entry.id   9d98c5d2bb24c7bb72df09499fc6175c
#
_cell.length_a   1.000
_cell.length_b   1.000
_cell.length_c   1.000
_cell.angle_alpha   90.00
_cell.angle_beta   90.00
_cell.angle_gamma   90.00
#
_symmetry.space_group_name_H-M   'P 1'
#
loop_
_entity.id
_entity.type
_entity.pdbx_description
1 polymer ?
#
loop_
_entity_poly.entity_id
_entity_poly.type
_entity_poly.pdbx_seq_one_letter_code
_entity_poly.pdbx_strand_id
1 'polypeptide(L)'
;MLTDNGTHFTTPGNVASAASIIKEAIVAGETFRAHSFESACARNDIDHRLTKPRHPWTNGQVERMNRTIKDATVKRYHYDSHAQLRAHLADFVSAYNFGRHLKTLRGLTPYAAICKAWSAEPSRFRSNPLHQIPGPNNI
;
A
#
# COMPACT_ATOMS: atom_id res chain seq x y z
N MET A 1 8.32 -0.30 0.95
CA MET A 1 7.07 -0.83 1.53
C MET A 1 7.33 -1.29 2.95
N LEU A 2 6.45 -0.97 3.91
CA LEU A 2 6.60 -1.39 5.32
C LEU A 2 5.51 -2.41 5.64
N THR A 3 5.89 -3.58 6.21
CA THR A 3 4.97 -4.62 6.66
C THR A 3 5.28 -5.03 8.10
N ASP A 4 4.37 -5.77 8.72
CA ASP A 4 4.66 -6.44 9.98
C ASP A 4 5.51 -7.71 9.77
N ASN A 5 5.87 -8.38 10.87
CA ASN A 5 6.65 -9.61 10.85
C ASN A 5 5.78 -10.87 10.71
N GLY A 6 4.58 -10.73 10.16
CA GLY A 6 3.67 -11.84 9.94
C GLY A 6 4.21 -12.83 8.91
N THR A 7 3.84 -14.11 9.08
CA THR A 7 4.27 -15.21 8.18
C THR A 7 3.83 -15.04 6.72
N HIS A 8 2.92 -14.09 6.45
CA HIS A 8 2.51 -13.72 5.09
C HIS A 8 3.54 -12.87 4.34
N PHE A 9 4.45 -12.22 5.06
CA PHE A 9 5.39 -11.25 4.50
C PHE A 9 6.85 -11.66 4.64
N THR A 10 7.17 -12.49 5.63
CA THR A 10 8.54 -12.91 5.91
C THR A 10 8.59 -14.27 6.60
N THR A 11 9.75 -14.90 6.58
CA THR A 11 10.01 -16.13 7.33
C THR A 11 10.18 -15.80 8.82
N PRO A 12 9.55 -16.58 9.75
CA PRO A 12 9.73 -16.39 11.18
C PRO A 12 11.21 -16.37 11.60
N GLY A 13 11.58 -15.39 12.43
CA GLY A 13 12.97 -15.22 12.89
C GLY A 13 13.85 -14.31 12.02
N ASN A 14 13.38 -13.87 10.88
CA ASN A 14 14.06 -12.87 10.07
C ASN A 14 13.84 -11.47 10.66
N VAL A 15 14.91 -10.82 11.09
CA VAL A 15 14.85 -9.51 11.79
C VAL A 15 15.16 -8.34 10.85
N ALA A 16 15.68 -8.62 9.65
CA ALA A 16 16.06 -7.63 8.67
C ALA A 16 15.49 -7.97 7.30
N SER A 17 15.19 -6.95 6.52
CA SER A 17 14.82 -7.13 5.11
C SER A 17 15.97 -7.77 4.34
N ALA A 18 15.71 -8.92 3.75
CA ALA A 18 16.67 -9.61 2.90
C ALA A 18 16.64 -9.11 1.43
N ALA A 19 15.93 -8.01 1.16
CA ALA A 19 15.65 -7.55 -0.21
C ALA A 19 16.92 -7.30 -1.04
N SER A 20 17.98 -6.74 -0.46
CA SER A 20 19.26 -6.53 -1.15
C SER A 20 19.95 -7.84 -1.48
N ILE A 21 20.02 -8.77 -0.53
CA ILE A 21 20.65 -10.08 -0.70
C ILE A 21 19.88 -10.91 -1.74
N ILE A 22 18.55 -10.87 -1.71
CA ILE A 22 17.69 -11.55 -2.68
C ILE A 22 17.90 -10.96 -4.08
N LYS A 23 18.02 -9.65 -4.20
CA LYS A 23 18.26 -8.96 -5.47
C LYS A 23 19.61 -9.35 -6.08
N GLU A 24 20.66 -9.40 -5.27
CA GLU A 24 21.99 -9.86 -5.68
C GLU A 24 21.96 -11.32 -6.14
N ALA A 25 21.33 -12.22 -5.40
CA ALA A 25 21.17 -13.62 -5.76
C ALA A 25 20.38 -13.81 -7.07
N ILE A 26 19.30 -13.03 -7.28
CA ILE A 26 18.53 -13.06 -8.54
C ILE A 26 19.41 -12.65 -9.72
N VAL A 27 20.22 -11.60 -9.58
CA VAL A 27 21.13 -11.10 -10.62
C VAL A 27 22.24 -12.14 -10.90
N ALA A 28 22.74 -12.81 -9.86
CA ALA A 28 23.75 -13.87 -9.99
C ALA A 28 23.22 -15.21 -10.52
N GLY A 29 21.89 -15.34 -10.66
CA GLY A 29 21.26 -16.60 -11.09
C GLY A 29 21.31 -17.71 -10.03
N GLU A 30 21.54 -17.35 -8.77
CA GLU A 30 21.62 -18.31 -7.67
C GLU A 30 20.24 -18.69 -7.15
N THR A 31 20.08 -19.96 -6.74
CA THR A 31 18.87 -20.44 -6.08
C THR A 31 18.84 -19.97 -4.64
N PHE A 32 18.06 -18.95 -4.34
CA PHE A 32 17.88 -18.43 -2.99
C PHE A 32 16.51 -18.81 -2.43
N ARG A 33 16.49 -19.42 -1.22
CA ARG A 33 15.25 -19.69 -0.49
C ARG A 33 14.79 -18.43 0.25
N ALA A 34 14.03 -17.60 -0.42
CA ALA A 34 13.40 -16.43 0.19
C ALA A 34 11.90 -16.64 0.35
N HIS A 35 11.28 -15.88 1.25
CA HIS A 35 9.84 -15.78 1.32
C HIS A 35 9.29 -15.26 -0.02
N SER A 36 8.18 -15.85 -0.50
CA SER A 36 7.60 -15.50 -1.81
C SER A 36 7.29 -14.01 -1.95
N PHE A 37 6.84 -13.38 -0.87
CA PHE A 37 6.58 -11.95 -0.83
C PHE A 37 7.86 -11.11 -0.98
N GLU A 38 8.94 -11.47 -0.27
CA GLU A 38 10.23 -10.79 -0.37
C GLU A 38 10.83 -10.94 -1.78
N SER A 39 10.71 -12.14 -2.37
CA SER A 39 11.11 -12.38 -3.76
C SER A 39 10.32 -11.53 -4.76
N ALA A 40 9.02 -11.38 -4.55
CA ALA A 40 8.18 -10.53 -5.38
C ALA A 40 8.57 -9.05 -5.24
N CYS A 41 8.85 -8.58 -4.04
CA CYS A 41 9.34 -7.23 -3.80
C CYS A 41 10.68 -6.98 -4.51
N ALA A 42 11.63 -7.90 -4.39
CA ALA A 42 12.95 -7.78 -5.01
C ALA A 42 12.86 -7.72 -6.55
N ARG A 43 12.03 -8.59 -7.17
CA ARG A 43 11.81 -8.61 -8.63
C ARG A 43 11.16 -7.32 -9.17
N ASN A 44 10.36 -6.66 -8.36
CA ASN A 44 9.66 -5.43 -8.74
C ASN A 44 10.34 -4.15 -8.24
N ASP A 45 11.57 -4.26 -7.74
CA ASP A 45 12.36 -3.14 -7.20
C ASP A 45 11.61 -2.38 -6.09
N ILE A 46 10.94 -3.13 -5.21
CA ILE A 46 10.24 -2.61 -4.05
C ILE A 46 11.12 -2.78 -2.83
N ASP A 47 11.54 -1.67 -2.22
CA ASP A 47 12.23 -1.69 -0.92
C ASP A 47 11.24 -2.17 0.16
N HIS A 48 11.45 -3.40 0.64
CA HIS A 48 10.63 -4.03 1.67
C HIS A 48 11.33 -3.90 3.03
N ARG A 49 10.62 -3.32 3.99
CA ARG A 49 11.09 -3.13 5.36
C ARG A 49 10.11 -3.76 6.34
N LEU A 50 10.63 -4.45 7.33
CA LEU A 50 9.86 -5.01 8.42
C LEU A 50 9.71 -3.99 9.56
N THR A 51 8.55 -4.00 10.23
CA THR A 51 8.38 -3.24 11.47
C THR A 51 9.23 -3.86 12.58
N LYS A 52 9.67 -3.02 13.54
CA LYS A 52 10.38 -3.54 14.71
C LYS A 52 9.46 -4.48 15.51
N PRO A 53 9.94 -5.65 15.93
CA PRO A 53 9.17 -6.55 16.78
C PRO A 53 8.68 -5.81 18.04
N ARG A 54 7.45 -6.11 18.48
CA ARG A 54 6.80 -5.49 19.65
C ARG A 54 6.58 -3.98 19.57
N HIS A 55 6.51 -3.41 18.36
CA HIS A 55 6.20 -2.01 18.14
C HIS A 55 4.87 -1.85 17.36
N PRO A 56 3.70 -2.16 17.96
CA PRO A 56 2.42 -2.22 17.28
C PRO A 56 1.99 -0.88 16.66
N TRP A 57 2.46 0.25 17.21
CA TRP A 57 2.11 1.57 16.68
C TRP A 57 2.65 1.84 15.27
N THR A 58 3.66 1.11 14.81
CA THR A 58 4.17 1.26 13.44
C THR A 58 3.18 0.80 12.38
N ASN A 59 2.26 -0.10 12.73
CA ASN A 59 1.17 -0.58 11.87
C ASN A 59 -0.18 0.18 12.07
N GLY A 60 -0.22 1.09 13.04
CA GLY A 60 -1.47 1.76 13.44
C GLY A 60 -2.17 2.53 12.31
N GLN A 61 -1.43 3.01 11.29
CA GLN A 61 -2.03 3.68 10.14
C GLN A 61 -2.77 2.68 9.22
N VAL A 62 -2.15 1.51 8.96
CA VAL A 62 -2.76 0.44 8.16
C VAL A 62 -3.99 -0.12 8.87
N GLU A 63 -3.90 -0.39 10.17
CA GLU A 63 -5.02 -0.87 10.98
C GLU A 63 -6.18 0.13 10.98
N ARG A 64 -5.89 1.42 11.11
CA ARG A 64 -6.90 2.48 11.02
C ARG A 64 -7.56 2.53 9.65
N MET A 65 -6.78 2.41 8.57
CA MET A 65 -7.33 2.38 7.21
C MET A 65 -8.20 1.13 6.99
N ASN A 66 -7.73 -0.03 7.40
CA ASN A 66 -8.50 -1.27 7.36
C ASN A 66 -9.83 -1.16 8.13
N ARG A 67 -9.80 -0.55 9.32
CA ARG A 67 -11.02 -0.26 10.08
C ARG A 67 -11.95 0.67 9.30
N THR A 68 -11.43 1.76 8.76
CA THR A 68 -12.19 2.74 7.97
C THR A 68 -12.87 2.08 6.77
N ILE A 69 -12.17 1.20 6.04
CA ILE A 69 -12.73 0.45 4.93
C ILE A 69 -13.84 -0.50 5.41
N LYS A 70 -13.56 -1.31 6.44
CA LYS A 70 -14.54 -2.26 6.99
C LYS A 70 -15.80 -1.59 7.51
N ASP A 71 -15.65 -0.46 8.19
CA ASP A 71 -16.77 0.32 8.73
C ASP A 71 -17.65 0.94 7.63
N ALA A 72 -17.04 1.28 6.49
CA ALA A 72 -17.76 1.82 5.34
C ALA A 72 -18.35 0.75 4.41
N THR A 73 -17.95 -0.50 4.53
CA THR A 73 -18.33 -1.60 3.64
C THR A 73 -18.94 -2.78 4.40
N VAL A 74 -18.18 -3.84 4.63
CA VAL A 74 -18.66 -5.16 5.10
C VAL A 74 -19.30 -5.14 6.48
N LYS A 75 -19.09 -4.14 7.30
CA LYS A 75 -19.80 -3.99 8.58
C LYS A 75 -21.15 -3.28 8.46
N ARG A 76 -21.38 -2.58 7.36
CA ARG A 76 -22.58 -1.76 7.16
C ARG A 76 -23.53 -2.35 6.13
N TYR A 77 -22.99 -3.07 5.14
CA TYR A 77 -23.75 -3.58 4.01
C TYR A 77 -23.57 -5.09 3.87
N HIS A 78 -24.62 -5.74 3.43
CA HIS A 78 -24.60 -7.12 2.96
C HIS A 78 -24.35 -7.12 1.45
N TYR A 79 -23.58 -8.09 0.94
CA TYR A 79 -23.25 -8.23 -0.47
C TYR A 79 -23.64 -9.61 -0.97
N ASP A 80 -24.39 -9.65 -2.05
CA ASP A 80 -24.83 -10.90 -2.68
C ASP A 80 -23.71 -11.54 -3.52
N SER A 81 -22.70 -10.77 -3.90
CA SER A 81 -21.58 -11.26 -4.69
C SER A 81 -20.27 -10.51 -4.41
N HIS A 82 -19.15 -11.19 -4.70
CA HIS A 82 -17.83 -10.55 -4.67
C HIS A 82 -17.70 -9.38 -5.66
N ALA A 83 -18.43 -9.43 -6.79
CA ALA A 83 -18.42 -8.36 -7.77
C ALA A 83 -19.04 -7.08 -7.20
N GLN A 84 -20.15 -7.19 -6.48
CA GLN A 84 -20.81 -6.08 -5.80
C GLN A 84 -19.91 -5.47 -4.72
N LEU A 85 -19.27 -6.31 -3.88
CA LEU A 85 -18.31 -5.83 -2.88
C LEU A 85 -17.14 -5.10 -3.54
N ARG A 86 -16.60 -5.65 -4.65
CA ARG A 86 -15.47 -5.04 -5.37
C ARG A 86 -15.84 -3.68 -5.95
N ALA A 87 -17.02 -3.56 -6.57
CA ALA A 87 -17.51 -2.28 -7.09
C ALA A 87 -17.63 -1.24 -5.97
N HIS A 88 -18.29 -1.59 -4.86
CA HIS A 88 -18.44 -0.68 -3.72
C HIS A 88 -17.09 -0.29 -3.10
N LEU A 89 -16.13 -1.22 -3.01
CA LEU A 89 -14.78 -0.90 -2.56
C LEU A 89 -14.08 0.08 -3.49
N ALA A 90 -14.21 -0.08 -4.80
CA ALA A 90 -13.62 0.84 -5.78
C ALA A 90 -14.22 2.24 -5.64
N ASP A 91 -15.55 2.36 -5.51
CA ASP A 91 -16.23 3.63 -5.30
C ASP A 91 -15.82 4.29 -3.98
N PHE A 92 -15.74 3.50 -2.90
CA PHE A 92 -15.29 4.00 -1.61
C PHE A 92 -13.84 4.52 -1.67
N VAL A 93 -12.92 3.78 -2.28
CA VAL A 93 -11.51 4.19 -2.42
C VAL A 93 -11.40 5.44 -3.28
N SER A 94 -12.17 5.54 -4.35
CA SER A 94 -12.24 6.73 -5.20
C SER A 94 -12.72 7.94 -4.41
N ALA A 95 -13.87 7.83 -3.74
CA ALA A 95 -14.41 8.89 -2.90
C ALA A 95 -13.46 9.30 -1.77
N TYR A 96 -12.78 8.34 -1.15
CA TYR A 96 -11.77 8.61 -0.12
C TYR A 96 -10.58 9.39 -0.66
N ASN A 97 -10.04 8.97 -1.80
CA ASN A 97 -8.82 9.57 -2.36
C ASN A 97 -9.07 10.95 -2.97
N PHE A 98 -10.19 11.15 -3.62
CA PHE A 98 -10.47 12.40 -4.36
C PHE A 98 -11.40 13.36 -3.63
N GLY A 99 -12.24 12.87 -2.73
CA GLY A 99 -13.26 13.70 -2.07
C GLY A 99 -13.04 13.95 -0.58
N ARG A 100 -12.35 13.03 0.13
CA ARG A 100 -12.22 13.13 1.58
C ARG A 100 -11.06 14.02 2.01
N HIS A 101 -11.39 15.15 2.65
CA HIS A 101 -10.39 16.03 3.27
C HIS A 101 -9.91 15.48 4.62
N LEU A 102 -8.60 15.38 4.81
CA LEU A 102 -7.98 14.83 6.01
C LEU A 102 -7.24 15.91 6.82
N LYS A 103 -7.53 15.99 8.12
CA LYS A 103 -6.82 16.90 9.04
C LYS A 103 -5.32 16.64 9.06
N THR A 104 -4.90 15.37 9.00
CA THR A 104 -3.50 14.95 8.95
C THR A 104 -2.77 15.42 7.69
N LEU A 105 -3.50 15.70 6.62
CA LEU A 105 -2.99 16.26 5.36
C LEU A 105 -3.28 17.78 5.24
N ARG A 106 -3.47 18.45 6.38
CA ARG A 106 -3.76 19.90 6.44
C ARG A 106 -5.00 20.29 5.62
N GLY A 107 -6.03 19.45 5.64
CA GLY A 107 -7.26 19.68 4.89
C GLY A 107 -7.21 19.31 3.42
N LEU A 108 -6.13 18.73 2.94
CA LEU A 108 -6.06 18.21 1.57
C LEU A 108 -6.69 16.81 1.48
N THR A 109 -7.16 16.45 0.28
CA THR A 109 -7.48 15.08 -0.03
C THR A 109 -6.19 14.27 -0.20
N PRO A 110 -6.20 12.93 -0.03
CA PRO A 110 -5.03 12.10 -0.29
C PRO A 110 -4.41 12.36 -1.67
N TYR A 111 -5.23 12.46 -2.70
CA TYR A 111 -4.77 12.75 -4.06
C TYR A 111 -4.12 14.14 -4.18
N ALA A 112 -4.77 15.19 -3.65
CA ALA A 112 -4.21 16.54 -3.67
C ALA A 112 -2.87 16.63 -2.92
N ALA A 113 -2.72 15.88 -1.82
CA ALA A 113 -1.47 15.81 -1.08
C ALA A 113 -0.34 15.15 -1.90
N ILE A 114 -0.64 14.10 -2.65
CA ILE A 114 0.32 13.44 -3.55
C ILE A 114 0.72 14.39 -4.69
N CYS A 115 -0.24 15.08 -5.32
CA CYS A 115 0.04 16.06 -6.37
C CYS A 115 0.94 17.20 -5.86
N LYS A 116 0.67 17.69 -4.65
CA LYS A 116 1.50 18.70 -4.00
C LYS A 116 2.93 18.22 -3.73
N ALA A 117 3.06 16.99 -3.23
CA ALA A 117 4.37 16.38 -3.00
C ALA A 117 5.14 16.18 -4.31
N TRP A 118 4.44 15.74 -5.39
CA TRP A 118 5.04 15.59 -6.72
C TRP A 118 5.51 16.93 -7.28
N SER A 119 4.72 17.99 -7.15
CA SER A 119 5.10 19.33 -7.62
C SER A 119 6.34 19.89 -6.90
N ALA A 120 6.55 19.51 -5.64
CA ALA A 120 7.72 19.92 -4.87
C ALA A 120 8.98 19.11 -5.24
N GLU A 121 8.84 17.79 -5.43
CA GLU A 121 9.95 16.87 -5.65
C GLU A 121 9.59 15.79 -6.69
N PRO A 122 9.50 16.11 -8.00
CA PRO A 122 9.08 15.13 -9.03
C PRO A 122 9.99 13.91 -9.11
N SER A 123 11.28 14.07 -8.84
CA SER A 123 12.29 13.00 -8.90
C SER A 123 12.05 11.84 -7.92
N ARG A 124 11.25 12.05 -6.87
CA ARG A 124 10.86 10.99 -5.91
C ARG A 124 9.79 10.05 -6.45
N PHE A 125 9.19 10.36 -7.58
CA PHE A 125 8.06 9.61 -8.14
C PHE A 125 8.47 8.92 -9.42
N ARG A 126 8.00 7.68 -9.61
CA ARG A 126 8.21 6.91 -10.86
C ARG A 126 7.24 7.33 -11.97
N SER A 127 6.09 7.88 -11.61
CA SER A 127 5.07 8.31 -12.56
C SER A 127 4.43 9.63 -12.12
N ASN A 128 3.95 10.41 -13.09
CA ASN A 128 3.24 11.64 -12.80
C ASN A 128 1.83 11.34 -12.28
N PRO A 129 1.49 11.71 -11.03
CA PRO A 129 0.17 11.45 -10.46
C PRO A 129 -0.96 12.22 -11.15
N LEU A 130 -0.67 13.31 -11.85
CA LEU A 130 -1.66 14.10 -12.57
C LEU A 130 -2.32 13.33 -13.73
N HIS A 131 -1.70 12.25 -14.21
CA HIS A 131 -2.29 11.38 -15.23
C HIS A 131 -3.36 10.42 -14.70
N GLN A 132 -3.58 10.40 -13.39
CA GLN A 132 -4.55 9.51 -12.73
C GLN A 132 -5.85 10.21 -12.33
N ILE A 133 -6.11 11.41 -12.86
CA ILE A 133 -7.41 12.08 -12.63
C ILE A 133 -8.48 11.26 -13.37
N PRO A 134 -9.51 10.74 -12.66
CA PRO A 134 -10.67 10.19 -13.33
C PRO A 134 -11.27 11.30 -14.20
N GLY A 135 -11.32 11.08 -15.50
CA GLY A 135 -12.00 12.01 -16.38
C GLY A 135 -13.47 12.14 -15.97
N PRO A 136 -14.13 13.26 -16.26
CA PRO A 136 -15.55 13.50 -15.90
C PRO A 136 -16.52 12.47 -16.52
N ASN A 137 -16.03 11.59 -17.40
CA ASN A 137 -16.83 10.61 -18.13
C ASN A 137 -16.63 9.15 -17.64
N ASN A 138 -15.98 8.93 -16.52
CA ASN A 138 -15.83 7.59 -15.91
C ASN A 138 -16.76 7.41 -14.68
N ILE A 139 -17.98 7.95 -14.78
CA ILE A 139 -19.08 7.66 -13.89
C ILE A 139 -20.00 6.65 -14.56
#